data_19b37e3ac488e3636de1597cc311aa96
#
_entry.id   19b37e3ac488e3636de1597cc311aa96
#
_cell.length_a   1.000
_cell.length_b   1.000
_cell.length_c   1.000
_cell.angle_alpha   90.00
_cell.angle_beta   90.00
_cell.angle_gamma   90.00
#
_symmetry.space_group_name_H-M   'P 1'
#
loop_
_entity.id
_entity.type
_entity.pdbx_description
1 polymer ?
#
loop_
_entity_poly.entity_id
_entity_poly.type
_entity_poly.pdbx_seq_one_letter_code
_entity_poly.pdbx_strand_id
1 'polypeptide(L)'
;MLQLKNKKHIIMKNTAITKEVQDGLTPQGVLNDLLEGNQRFVNNNAQALDNPSLISQTTNGQHPKAVVLSCIDSRVPVETVLDQAIGDVFVARVAGNFENTDILGSLEYSCKVAGSKLVLVLGHEACGAVKAACDGVELGNITHLLSNILPAVKQSKDEVEGEANSSNKAFVAKTVENNVKLTIERIREKSPILKEMEQ
;
A
#
# COMPACT_ATOMS: atom_id res chain seq x y z
N MET A 1 48.08 -13.81 7.06
CA MET A 1 47.36 -12.67 7.63
C MET A 1 45.87 -12.84 7.24
N LEU A 2 45.09 -13.52 8.11
CA LEU A 2 43.68 -13.75 7.87
C LEU A 2 42.90 -12.45 8.13
N GLN A 3 42.31 -11.87 7.10
CA GLN A 3 41.31 -10.79 7.26
C GLN A 3 40.05 -11.39 7.90
N LEU A 4 39.83 -11.06 9.16
CA LEU A 4 38.53 -11.25 9.82
C LEU A 4 37.50 -10.39 9.10
N LYS A 5 36.68 -11.00 8.22
CA LYS A 5 35.48 -10.36 7.67
C LYS A 5 34.58 -10.01 8.85
N ASN A 6 34.39 -8.71 9.10
CA ASN A 6 33.39 -8.19 10.01
C ASN A 6 32.05 -8.81 9.65
N LYS A 7 31.59 -9.81 10.40
CA LYS A 7 30.21 -10.27 10.37
C LYS A 7 29.39 -9.12 10.95
N LYS A 8 28.75 -8.31 10.08
CA LYS A 8 27.65 -7.44 10.52
C LYS A 8 26.70 -8.32 11.33
N HIS A 9 26.50 -8.01 12.58
CA HIS A 9 25.44 -8.62 13.38
C HIS A 9 24.12 -8.21 12.71
N ILE A 10 23.53 -9.13 11.98
CA ILE A 10 22.19 -8.93 11.42
C ILE A 10 21.24 -9.07 12.61
N ILE A 11 20.67 -7.97 13.06
CA ILE A 11 19.63 -7.97 14.08
C ILE A 11 18.38 -8.53 13.40
N MET A 12 17.90 -9.69 13.86
CA MET A 12 16.66 -10.28 13.36
C MET A 12 15.47 -9.62 14.07
N LYS A 13 14.45 -9.22 13.31
CA LYS A 13 13.17 -8.84 13.85
C LYS A 13 12.43 -10.11 14.27
N ASN A 14 12.22 -10.29 15.56
CA ASN A 14 11.59 -11.46 16.16
C ASN A 14 10.44 -11.13 17.13
N THR A 15 10.00 -9.88 17.15
CA THR A 15 8.95 -9.40 18.07
C THR A 15 7.80 -8.80 17.27
N ALA A 16 6.60 -9.33 17.45
CA ALA A 16 5.37 -8.79 16.88
C ALA A 16 4.93 -7.52 17.64
N ILE A 17 4.15 -6.68 16.96
CA ILE A 17 3.55 -5.49 17.57
C ILE A 17 2.50 -5.93 18.59
N THR A 18 2.63 -5.44 19.84
CA THR A 18 1.63 -5.64 20.89
C THR A 18 0.59 -4.53 20.88
N LYS A 19 -0.55 -4.76 21.56
CA LYS A 19 -1.60 -3.73 21.70
C LYS A 19 -1.07 -2.45 22.35
N GLU A 20 -0.23 -2.58 23.36
CA GLU A 20 0.39 -1.45 24.05
C GLU A 20 1.29 -0.63 23.13
N VAL A 21 2.12 -1.29 22.32
CA VAL A 21 2.95 -0.63 21.31
C VAL A 21 2.07 0.07 20.28
N GLN A 22 1.06 -0.63 19.73
CA GLN A 22 0.13 -0.05 18.74
C GLN A 22 -0.57 1.20 19.29
N ASP A 23 -1.03 1.19 20.54
CA ASP A 23 -1.74 2.32 21.14
C ASP A 23 -0.88 3.57 21.24
N GLY A 24 0.42 3.41 21.46
CA GLY A 24 1.38 4.51 21.50
C GLY A 24 1.81 5.07 20.14
N LEU A 25 1.40 4.45 19.02
CA LEU A 25 1.78 4.91 17.69
C LEU A 25 0.95 6.11 17.22
N THR A 26 1.60 6.99 16.45
CA THR A 26 0.94 8.08 15.74
C THR A 26 0.91 7.81 14.23
N PRO A 27 -0.07 8.35 13.47
CA PRO A 27 -0.11 8.19 12.01
C PRO A 27 1.19 8.62 11.32
N GLN A 28 1.77 9.74 11.74
CA GLN A 28 3.04 10.23 11.17
C GLN A 28 4.22 9.33 11.51
N GLY A 29 4.28 8.80 12.73
CA GLY A 29 5.32 7.84 13.14
C GLY A 29 5.25 6.55 12.33
N VAL A 30 4.03 6.05 12.07
CA VAL A 30 3.80 4.88 11.22
C VAL A 30 4.22 5.15 9.78
N LEU A 31 3.85 6.31 9.21
CA LEU A 31 4.27 6.68 7.86
C LEU A 31 5.79 6.72 7.73
N ASN A 32 6.48 7.34 8.68
CA ASN A 32 7.93 7.41 8.68
C ASN A 32 8.58 6.02 8.73
N ASP A 33 8.08 5.12 9.58
CA ASP A 33 8.57 3.74 9.67
C ASP A 33 8.38 2.96 8.35
N LEU A 34 7.23 3.12 7.67
CA LEU A 34 7.00 2.51 6.36
C LEU A 34 7.97 3.07 5.29
N LEU A 35 8.24 4.38 5.31
CA LEU A 35 9.20 5.02 4.40
C LEU A 35 10.64 4.56 4.68
N GLU A 36 11.03 4.44 5.94
CA GLU A 36 12.33 3.89 6.33
C GLU A 36 12.48 2.42 5.89
N GLY A 37 11.40 1.63 6.02
CA GLY A 37 11.33 0.26 5.52
C GLY A 37 11.58 0.21 4.00
N ASN A 38 10.92 1.08 3.25
CA ASN A 38 11.14 1.18 1.81
C ASN A 38 12.58 1.58 1.47
N GLN A 39 13.19 2.50 2.22
CA GLN A 39 14.60 2.83 2.04
C GLN A 39 15.53 1.63 2.30
N ARG A 40 15.24 0.79 3.30
CA ARG A 40 16.00 -0.45 3.52
C ARG A 40 15.87 -1.41 2.35
N PHE A 41 14.66 -1.58 1.81
CA PHE A 41 14.41 -2.41 0.62
C PHE A 41 15.20 -1.91 -0.60
N VAL A 42 15.10 -0.62 -0.93
CA VAL A 42 15.81 -0.01 -2.07
C VAL A 42 17.32 -0.16 -1.95
N ASN A 43 17.87 -0.06 -0.75
CA ASN A 43 19.28 -0.17 -0.46
C ASN A 43 19.77 -1.63 -0.28
N ASN A 44 18.94 -2.64 -0.57
CA ASN A 44 19.25 -4.06 -0.33
C ASN A 44 19.71 -4.35 1.11
N ASN A 45 19.10 -3.68 2.08
CA ASN A 45 19.41 -3.80 3.51
C ASN A 45 18.14 -4.15 4.32
N ALA A 46 17.25 -4.94 3.73
CA ALA A 46 16.03 -5.42 4.39
C ALA A 46 16.36 -6.20 5.66
N GLN A 47 15.46 -6.15 6.62
CA GLN A 47 15.62 -6.83 7.91
C GLN A 47 15.57 -8.36 7.73
N ALA A 48 16.37 -9.09 8.48
CA ALA A 48 16.16 -10.52 8.64
C ALA A 48 14.93 -10.75 9.55
N LEU A 49 14.05 -11.67 9.17
CA LEU A 49 12.80 -11.95 9.89
C LEU A 49 12.85 -13.36 10.51
N ASP A 50 12.46 -13.46 11.77
CA ASP A 50 12.17 -14.73 12.44
C ASP A 50 10.67 -15.06 12.29
N ASN A 51 10.28 -15.49 11.09
CA ASN A 51 8.88 -15.80 10.79
C ASN A 51 8.24 -16.84 11.73
N PRO A 52 8.91 -17.95 12.11
CA PRO A 52 8.35 -18.88 13.09
C PRO A 52 7.99 -18.22 14.44
N SER A 53 8.86 -17.35 14.95
CA SER A 53 8.59 -16.59 16.18
C SER A 53 7.41 -15.62 16.01
N LEU A 54 7.38 -14.87 14.92
CA LEU A 54 6.31 -13.91 14.63
C LEU A 54 4.95 -14.59 14.45
N ILE A 55 4.89 -15.72 13.74
CA ILE A 55 3.68 -16.53 13.60
C ILE A 55 3.17 -16.98 14.98
N SER A 56 4.06 -17.52 15.82
CA SER A 56 3.69 -17.98 17.17
C SER A 56 3.10 -16.84 18.01
N GLN A 57 3.70 -15.65 17.95
CA GLN A 57 3.26 -14.49 18.74
C GLN A 57 1.92 -13.92 18.26
N THR A 58 1.59 -14.06 16.97
CA THR A 58 0.35 -13.52 16.37
C THR A 58 -0.80 -14.53 16.32
N THR A 59 -0.61 -15.77 16.79
CA THR A 59 -1.62 -16.84 16.73
C THR A 59 -2.94 -16.46 17.43
N ASN A 60 -2.87 -15.78 18.57
CA ASN A 60 -4.03 -15.43 19.39
C ASN A 60 -4.54 -14.00 19.14
N GLY A 61 -3.96 -13.26 18.23
CA GLY A 61 -4.34 -11.89 17.90
C GLY A 61 -3.20 -11.14 17.22
N GLN A 62 -3.55 -10.02 16.58
CA GLN A 62 -2.60 -9.18 15.87
C GLN A 62 -2.95 -7.71 16.08
N HIS A 63 -1.95 -6.85 16.04
CA HIS A 63 -2.08 -5.40 16.25
C HIS A 63 -1.35 -4.62 15.15
N PRO A 64 -1.79 -4.74 13.88
CA PRO A 64 -1.13 -4.08 12.77
C PRO A 64 -1.18 -2.56 12.90
N LYS A 65 -0.05 -1.90 12.60
CA LYS A 65 0.07 -0.45 12.70
C LYS A 65 -0.59 0.32 11.56
N ALA A 66 -0.78 -0.32 10.40
CA ALA A 66 -1.36 0.29 9.22
C ALA A 66 -2.16 -0.71 8.38
N VAL A 67 -2.96 -0.18 7.47
CA VAL A 67 -3.51 -0.91 6.33
C VAL A 67 -3.04 -0.26 5.02
N VAL A 68 -2.59 -1.07 4.08
CA VAL A 68 -2.11 -0.61 2.76
C VAL A 68 -3.07 -1.09 1.69
N LEU A 69 -3.68 -0.15 0.95
CA LEU A 69 -4.43 -0.43 -0.27
C LEU A 69 -3.48 -0.36 -1.46
N SER A 70 -3.26 -1.48 -2.14
CA SER A 70 -2.32 -1.59 -3.26
C SER A 70 -2.91 -2.33 -4.46
N CYS A 71 -2.17 -2.31 -5.58
CA CYS A 71 -2.49 -3.11 -6.75
C CYS A 71 -2.21 -4.60 -6.51
N ILE A 72 -2.89 -5.48 -7.30
CA ILE A 72 -2.58 -6.93 -7.33
C ILE A 72 -1.25 -7.24 -8.04
N ASP A 73 -0.55 -6.26 -8.59
CA ASP A 73 0.68 -6.47 -9.36
C ASP A 73 1.72 -7.26 -8.55
N SER A 74 2.14 -8.41 -9.09
CA SER A 74 3.05 -9.34 -8.42
C SER A 74 4.47 -8.78 -8.19
N ARG A 75 4.83 -7.69 -8.88
CA ARG A 75 6.13 -7.01 -8.74
C ARG A 75 6.17 -6.06 -7.54
N VAL A 76 5.01 -5.80 -6.90
CA VAL A 76 4.86 -4.91 -5.75
C VAL A 76 4.26 -5.66 -4.55
N PRO A 77 4.99 -6.66 -4.00
CA PRO A 77 4.58 -7.31 -2.75
C PRO A 77 4.76 -6.31 -1.60
N VAL A 78 3.66 -5.81 -1.05
CA VAL A 78 3.61 -4.66 -0.13
C VAL A 78 4.55 -4.83 1.06
N GLU A 79 4.48 -5.97 1.74
CA GLU A 79 5.29 -6.26 2.92
C GLU A 79 6.78 -6.24 2.58
N THR A 80 7.14 -6.75 1.39
CA THR A 80 8.54 -6.77 0.94
C THR A 80 9.04 -5.38 0.60
N VAL A 81 8.28 -4.60 -0.19
CA VAL A 81 8.74 -3.28 -0.64
C VAL A 81 8.76 -2.23 0.48
N LEU A 82 8.00 -2.48 1.55
CA LEU A 82 7.99 -1.65 2.76
C LEU A 82 8.79 -2.26 3.91
N ASP A 83 9.46 -3.41 3.69
CA ASP A 83 10.26 -4.15 4.69
C ASP A 83 9.50 -4.38 6.01
N GLN A 84 8.26 -4.91 5.87
CA GLN A 84 7.36 -5.19 6.98
C GLN A 84 7.30 -6.69 7.27
N ALA A 85 7.09 -7.02 8.54
CA ALA A 85 7.04 -8.39 9.02
C ALA A 85 5.59 -8.89 9.19
N ILE A 86 5.44 -10.20 9.45
CA ILE A 86 4.15 -10.80 9.80
C ILE A 86 3.53 -10.07 11.00
N GLY A 87 2.28 -9.62 10.83
CA GLY A 87 1.52 -8.89 11.86
C GLY A 87 1.74 -7.38 11.89
N ASP A 88 2.63 -6.82 11.05
CA ASP A 88 2.92 -5.38 11.05
C ASP A 88 1.88 -4.54 10.31
N VAL A 89 1.35 -5.05 9.20
CA VAL A 89 0.39 -4.33 8.34
C VAL A 89 -0.70 -5.24 7.81
N PHE A 90 -1.90 -4.71 7.63
CA PHE A 90 -2.90 -5.30 6.75
C PHE A 90 -2.65 -4.88 5.30
N VAL A 91 -2.99 -5.74 4.34
CA VAL A 91 -2.86 -5.45 2.92
C VAL A 91 -4.17 -5.76 2.20
N ALA A 92 -4.81 -4.74 1.65
CA ALA A 92 -5.95 -4.86 0.75
C ALA A 92 -5.46 -4.64 -0.69
N ARG A 93 -5.86 -5.50 -1.64
CA ARG A 93 -5.37 -5.44 -3.02
C ARG A 93 -6.49 -5.57 -4.04
N VAL A 94 -6.48 -4.67 -5.02
CA VAL A 94 -7.31 -4.73 -6.22
C VAL A 94 -6.51 -4.17 -7.40
N ALA A 95 -6.73 -4.67 -8.63
CA ALA A 95 -6.05 -4.16 -9.81
C ALA A 95 -6.31 -2.65 -9.97
N GLY A 96 -5.25 -1.82 -9.95
CA GLY A 96 -5.36 -0.36 -9.99
C GLY A 96 -5.65 0.32 -8.65
N ASN A 97 -5.47 -0.36 -7.53
CA ASN A 97 -5.46 0.18 -6.15
C ASN A 97 -6.55 1.22 -5.82
N PHE A 98 -7.77 1.02 -6.32
CA PHE A 98 -8.93 1.86 -6.01
C PHE A 98 -9.80 1.25 -4.90
N GLU A 99 -10.72 2.04 -4.34
CA GLU A 99 -11.69 1.61 -3.34
C GLU A 99 -12.98 1.06 -3.98
N ASN A 100 -13.56 0.07 -3.34
CA ASN A 100 -14.93 -0.40 -3.54
C ASN A 100 -15.52 -0.74 -2.17
N THR A 101 -16.77 -1.20 -2.11
CA THR A 101 -17.46 -1.46 -0.83
C THR A 101 -16.70 -2.44 0.06
N ASP A 102 -16.16 -3.52 -0.50
CA ASP A 102 -15.43 -4.55 0.29
C ASP A 102 -14.07 -4.03 0.76
N ILE A 103 -13.39 -3.25 -0.08
CA ILE A 103 -12.15 -2.57 0.31
C ILE A 103 -12.42 -1.55 1.43
N LEU A 104 -13.46 -0.71 1.30
CA LEU A 104 -13.83 0.26 2.34
C LEU A 104 -14.12 -0.44 3.66
N GLY A 105 -14.93 -1.50 3.66
CA GLY A 105 -15.19 -2.30 4.86
C GLY A 105 -13.93 -2.87 5.49
N SER A 106 -12.97 -3.32 4.67
CA SER A 106 -11.67 -3.81 5.14
C SER A 106 -10.80 -2.71 5.77
N LEU A 107 -10.81 -1.50 5.19
CA LEU A 107 -10.11 -0.34 5.74
C LEU A 107 -10.73 0.10 7.08
N GLU A 108 -12.07 0.16 7.15
CA GLU A 108 -12.81 0.48 8.37
C GLU A 108 -12.55 -0.54 9.48
N TYR A 109 -12.60 -1.84 9.16
CA TYR A 109 -12.24 -2.90 10.10
C TYR A 109 -10.81 -2.70 10.63
N SER A 110 -9.86 -2.45 9.73
CA SER A 110 -8.45 -2.29 10.09
C SER A 110 -8.23 -1.12 11.07
N CYS A 111 -8.88 0.02 10.83
CA CYS A 111 -8.70 1.21 11.66
C CYS A 111 -9.60 1.19 12.91
N LYS A 112 -10.91 0.99 12.74
CA LYS A 112 -11.88 1.12 13.83
C LYS A 112 -11.89 -0.07 14.77
N VAL A 113 -11.70 -1.29 14.25
CA VAL A 113 -11.77 -2.52 15.06
C VAL A 113 -10.39 -3.01 15.48
N ALA A 114 -9.44 -3.09 14.53
CA ALA A 114 -8.11 -3.63 14.81
C ALA A 114 -7.10 -2.56 15.28
N GLY A 115 -7.43 -1.27 15.21
CA GLY A 115 -6.64 -0.17 15.80
C GLY A 115 -5.47 0.34 14.96
N SER A 116 -5.43 0.01 13.66
CA SER A 116 -4.44 0.58 12.74
C SER A 116 -4.50 2.10 12.70
N LYS A 117 -3.33 2.74 12.66
CA LYS A 117 -3.20 4.22 12.77
C LYS A 117 -3.12 4.93 11.44
N LEU A 118 -2.95 4.19 10.34
CA LEU A 118 -2.73 4.76 9.01
C LEU A 118 -3.40 3.92 7.93
N VAL A 119 -4.08 4.58 7.00
CA VAL A 119 -4.44 4.04 5.68
C VAL A 119 -3.45 4.57 4.66
N LEU A 120 -2.69 3.70 4.01
CA LEU A 120 -1.76 4.05 2.93
C LEU A 120 -2.33 3.57 1.58
N VAL A 121 -2.47 4.45 0.60
CA VAL A 121 -2.80 4.08 -0.78
C VAL A 121 -1.50 4.05 -1.59
N LEU A 122 -1.13 2.86 -2.06
CA LEU A 122 0.13 2.61 -2.76
C LEU A 122 -0.13 2.31 -4.24
N GLY A 123 0.12 3.30 -5.11
CA GLY A 123 0.21 3.14 -6.55
C GLY A 123 1.62 2.72 -6.98
N HIS A 124 1.75 2.29 -8.22
CA HIS A 124 3.06 1.90 -8.76
C HIS A 124 3.19 2.26 -10.26
N GLU A 125 4.41 2.48 -10.71
CA GLU A 125 4.70 2.69 -12.13
C GLU A 125 4.34 1.47 -12.98
N ALA A 126 4.06 1.73 -14.24
CA ALA A 126 3.74 0.70 -15.24
C ALA A 126 2.57 -0.22 -14.83
N CYS A 127 1.60 0.30 -14.05
CA CYS A 127 0.40 -0.44 -13.65
C CYS A 127 -0.41 -0.88 -14.88
N GLY A 128 -0.64 -2.20 -15.02
CA GLY A 128 -1.37 -2.76 -16.16
C GLY A 128 -2.82 -2.28 -16.23
N ALA A 129 -3.50 -2.16 -15.08
CA ALA A 129 -4.88 -1.68 -15.03
C ALA A 129 -4.98 -0.19 -15.43
N VAL A 130 -4.04 0.65 -15.00
CA VAL A 130 -3.99 2.06 -15.40
C VAL A 130 -3.74 2.18 -16.91
N LYS A 131 -2.79 1.41 -17.48
CA LYS A 131 -2.55 1.38 -18.93
C LYS A 131 -3.79 0.97 -19.70
N ALA A 132 -4.46 -0.12 -19.27
CA ALA A 132 -5.68 -0.58 -19.90
C ALA A 132 -6.82 0.45 -19.84
N ALA A 133 -6.93 1.20 -18.74
CA ALA A 133 -7.89 2.30 -18.63
C ALA A 133 -7.53 3.47 -19.58
N CYS A 134 -6.25 3.82 -19.72
CA CYS A 134 -5.80 4.82 -20.67
C CYS A 134 -6.11 4.42 -22.12
N ASP A 135 -6.05 3.14 -22.45
CA ASP A 135 -6.32 2.61 -23.79
C ASP A 135 -7.82 2.32 -24.03
N GLY A 136 -8.69 2.52 -23.04
CA GLY A 136 -10.11 2.26 -23.16
C GLY A 136 -10.45 0.79 -23.39
N VAL A 137 -9.71 -0.14 -22.78
CA VAL A 137 -9.94 -1.59 -22.94
C VAL A 137 -11.31 -2.00 -22.42
N GLU A 138 -12.05 -2.76 -23.23
CA GLU A 138 -13.34 -3.35 -22.86
C GLU A 138 -13.23 -4.88 -22.91
N LEU A 139 -13.37 -5.54 -21.75
CA LEU A 139 -13.29 -6.99 -21.65
C LEU A 139 -13.99 -7.50 -20.36
N GLY A 140 -15.15 -8.07 -20.50
CA GLY A 140 -15.87 -8.70 -19.38
C GLY A 140 -15.91 -7.84 -18.12
N ASN A 141 -15.60 -8.41 -16.98
CA ASN A 141 -15.56 -7.70 -15.69
C ASN A 141 -14.42 -6.67 -15.60
N ILE A 142 -13.42 -6.75 -16.48
CA ILE A 142 -12.32 -5.76 -16.54
C ILE A 142 -12.89 -4.39 -16.92
N THR A 143 -13.88 -4.31 -17.81
CA THR A 143 -14.54 -3.05 -18.18
C THR A 143 -15.08 -2.33 -16.94
N HIS A 144 -15.82 -3.04 -16.08
CA HIS A 144 -16.30 -2.47 -14.81
C HIS A 144 -15.16 -2.06 -13.88
N LEU A 145 -14.14 -2.90 -13.75
CA LEU A 145 -12.96 -2.60 -12.93
C LEU A 145 -12.29 -1.30 -13.38
N LEU A 146 -12.05 -1.15 -14.70
CA LEU A 146 -11.38 0.02 -15.27
C LEU A 146 -12.22 1.29 -15.14
N SER A 147 -13.56 1.20 -15.07
CA SER A 147 -14.42 2.38 -14.88
C SER A 147 -14.10 3.15 -13.59
N ASN A 148 -13.52 2.50 -12.58
CA ASN A 148 -13.08 3.14 -11.33
C ASN A 148 -11.80 3.99 -11.53
N ILE A 149 -11.02 3.72 -12.59
CA ILE A 149 -9.77 4.43 -12.91
C ILE A 149 -10.03 5.55 -13.94
N LEU A 150 -11.10 5.46 -14.75
CA LEU A 150 -11.41 6.46 -15.79
C LEU A 150 -11.46 7.92 -15.30
N PRO A 151 -11.94 8.25 -14.07
CA PRO A 151 -11.85 9.62 -13.57
C PRO A 151 -10.42 10.15 -13.53
N ALA A 152 -9.44 9.33 -13.13
CA ALA A 152 -8.03 9.70 -13.14
C ALA A 152 -7.48 9.88 -14.57
N VAL A 153 -7.90 9.03 -15.51
CA VAL A 153 -7.56 9.18 -16.94
C VAL A 153 -8.09 10.51 -17.46
N LYS A 154 -9.34 10.86 -17.15
CA LYS A 154 -9.96 12.11 -17.58
C LYS A 154 -9.20 13.32 -17.04
N GLN A 155 -8.90 13.34 -15.75
CA GLN A 155 -8.15 14.43 -15.13
C GLN A 155 -6.77 14.59 -15.75
N SER A 156 -6.07 13.49 -16.05
CA SER A 156 -4.72 13.52 -16.62
C SER A 156 -4.67 14.10 -18.04
N LYS A 157 -5.78 14.06 -18.80
CA LYS A 157 -5.86 14.67 -20.13
C LYS A 157 -5.70 16.19 -20.10
N ASP A 158 -6.09 16.83 -19.00
CA ASP A 158 -5.99 18.27 -18.83
C ASP A 158 -4.61 18.69 -18.27
N GLU A 159 -3.80 17.72 -17.82
CA GLU A 159 -2.54 17.97 -17.13
C GLU A 159 -1.29 17.53 -17.90
N VAL A 160 -1.44 16.72 -18.96
CA VAL A 160 -0.32 16.18 -19.73
C VAL A 160 -0.57 16.33 -21.22
N GLU A 161 0.41 16.91 -21.92
CA GLU A 161 0.38 17.06 -23.37
C GLU A 161 0.67 15.74 -24.11
N GLY A 162 0.17 15.64 -25.34
CA GLY A 162 0.41 14.51 -26.24
C GLY A 162 -0.70 13.47 -26.21
N GLU A 163 -0.39 12.25 -26.65
CA GLU A 163 -1.36 11.16 -26.74
C GLU A 163 -1.86 10.71 -25.36
N ALA A 164 -3.18 10.66 -25.20
CA ALA A 164 -3.83 10.25 -23.96
C ALA A 164 -4.05 8.72 -23.92
N ASN A 165 -3.00 7.94 -24.11
CA ASN A 165 -3.00 6.48 -24.13
C ASN A 165 -1.73 5.89 -23.46
N SER A 166 -1.62 4.57 -23.42
CA SER A 166 -0.52 3.87 -22.72
C SER A 166 0.85 4.00 -23.38
N SER A 167 0.94 4.49 -24.62
CA SER A 167 2.22 4.75 -25.29
C SER A 167 2.92 6.00 -24.71
N ASN A 168 2.16 6.94 -24.17
CA ASN A 168 2.66 8.13 -23.49
C ASN A 168 2.98 7.81 -22.02
N LYS A 169 4.27 7.57 -21.73
CA LYS A 169 4.73 7.22 -20.37
C LYS A 169 4.41 8.31 -19.33
N ALA A 170 4.51 9.60 -19.72
CA ALA A 170 4.20 10.72 -18.83
C ALA A 170 2.70 10.74 -18.48
N PHE A 171 1.84 10.48 -19.46
CA PHE A 171 0.39 10.36 -19.26
C PHE A 171 0.04 9.22 -18.30
N VAL A 172 0.63 8.03 -18.51
CA VAL A 172 0.41 6.88 -17.59
C VAL A 172 0.89 7.19 -16.18
N ALA A 173 2.08 7.78 -16.03
CA ALA A 173 2.62 8.14 -14.72
C ALA A 173 1.70 9.14 -13.99
N LYS A 174 1.22 10.16 -14.69
CA LYS A 174 0.28 11.15 -14.15
C LYS A 174 -1.06 10.51 -13.78
N THR A 175 -1.56 9.59 -14.60
CA THR A 175 -2.79 8.85 -14.30
C THR A 175 -2.65 7.98 -13.05
N VAL A 176 -1.49 7.35 -12.83
CA VAL A 176 -1.22 6.63 -11.58
C VAL A 176 -1.28 7.57 -10.38
N GLU A 177 -0.64 8.74 -10.46
CA GLU A 177 -0.66 9.74 -9.39
C GLU A 177 -2.09 10.22 -9.09
N ASN A 178 -2.83 10.61 -10.11
CA ASN A 178 -4.20 11.08 -9.98
C ASN A 178 -5.13 9.99 -9.44
N ASN A 179 -4.95 8.74 -9.86
CA ASN A 179 -5.72 7.61 -9.32
C ASN A 179 -5.49 7.41 -7.83
N VAL A 180 -4.26 7.54 -7.34
CA VAL A 180 -3.97 7.49 -5.89
C VAL A 180 -4.68 8.63 -5.14
N LYS A 181 -4.56 9.87 -5.64
CA LYS A 181 -5.20 11.05 -5.02
C LYS A 181 -6.71 10.92 -4.96
N LEU A 182 -7.34 10.59 -6.10
CA LEU A 182 -8.79 10.39 -6.18
C LEU A 182 -9.26 9.23 -5.30
N THR A 183 -8.49 8.15 -5.18
CA THR A 183 -8.82 7.05 -4.28
C THR A 183 -8.83 7.52 -2.82
N ILE A 184 -7.86 8.32 -2.39
CA ILE A 184 -7.84 8.90 -1.03
C ILE A 184 -9.06 9.80 -0.80
N GLU A 185 -9.39 10.68 -1.75
CA GLU A 185 -10.56 11.55 -1.67
C GLU A 185 -11.85 10.75 -1.55
N ARG A 186 -12.03 9.72 -2.38
CA ARG A 186 -13.22 8.85 -2.36
C ARG A 186 -13.33 8.00 -1.09
N ILE A 187 -12.21 7.56 -0.51
CA ILE A 187 -12.21 6.88 0.80
C ILE A 187 -12.80 7.82 1.86
N ARG A 188 -12.36 9.09 1.91
CA ARG A 188 -12.87 10.11 2.85
C ARG A 188 -14.34 10.44 2.62
N GLU A 189 -14.76 10.48 1.35
CA GLU A 189 -16.16 10.78 0.97
C GLU A 189 -17.10 9.65 1.32
N LYS A 190 -16.70 8.41 1.00
CA LYS A 190 -17.55 7.22 1.09
C LYS A 190 -17.53 6.52 2.45
N SER A 191 -16.53 6.79 3.29
CA SER A 191 -16.42 6.23 4.64
C SER A 191 -16.53 7.32 5.70
N PRO A 192 -17.72 7.57 6.24
CA PRO A 192 -17.90 8.48 7.40
C PRO A 192 -17.05 8.05 8.61
N ILE A 193 -16.88 6.74 8.81
CA ILE A 193 -16.09 6.17 9.92
C ILE A 193 -14.63 6.60 9.81
N LEU A 194 -14.00 6.41 8.65
CA LEU A 194 -12.59 6.81 8.45
C LEU A 194 -12.42 8.33 8.48
N LYS A 195 -13.38 9.07 7.92
CA LYS A 195 -13.37 10.53 7.95
C LYS A 195 -13.44 11.09 9.38
N GLU A 196 -14.26 10.49 10.24
CA GLU A 196 -14.35 10.87 11.66
C GLU A 196 -13.03 10.55 12.40
N MET A 197 -12.39 9.43 12.08
CA MET A 197 -11.13 9.02 12.72
C MET A 197 -9.91 9.84 12.29
N GLU A 198 -9.97 10.55 11.17
CA GLU A 198 -8.90 11.43 10.67
C GLU A 198 -8.85 12.79 11.42
N GLN A 199 -9.92 13.18 12.12
CA GLN A 199 -10.04 14.45 12.88
C GLN A 199 -9.38 14.34 14.25
#